data_e4b4ab47e1b2209cfc0af5e0540cd315
#
_entry.id   e4b4ab47e1b2209cfc0af5e0540cd315
#
_cell.length_a   1.000
_cell.length_b   1.000
_cell.length_c   1.000
_cell.angle_alpha   90.00
_cell.angle_beta   90.00
_cell.angle_gamma   90.00
#
_symmetry.space_group_name_H-M   'P 1'
#
loop_
_entity.id
_entity.type
_entity.pdbx_description
1 polymer ?
#
loop_
_entity_poly.entity_id
_entity_poly.type
_entity_poly.pdbx_seq_one_letter_code
_entity_poly.pdbx_strand_id
1 'polypeptide(L)'
;MTAIAVLGSTNMDLVAYVARAPGRGETVTGREFRTVPGGKGANQAVAAARAGGEVVMIGAVGTDEYGSALRTHLEHAGVDTDLLHTVAGPSGTAHIVVDDEGANSIVVIPGANGSVTALGPGERAAVSAAGLLLLQLELPLTAVTEAARTARDRGVRTILTPSPVRTLPSALLAAVDLLIPDEHEATALTGCAEPHAAAQILLRQVPAVVITLGRKGCLYAARGAEPVLFPAPEVTAVDTTGAGDTFVGTLAVALGEGRPVPEAVAWASSAAALCVQRQGASTSMPHRSEIDAA
;
A
#
# COMPACT_ATOMS: atom_id res chain seq x y z
N MET A 1 21.49 0.10 5.05
CA MET A 1 20.03 0.38 4.84
C MET A 1 19.50 -0.65 3.87
N THR A 2 18.24 -1.02 3.96
CA THR A 2 17.65 -2.03 3.07
C THR A 2 17.11 -1.34 1.83
N ALA A 3 17.54 -1.79 0.66
CA ALA A 3 16.99 -1.34 -0.62
C ALA A 3 15.59 -1.95 -0.82
N ILE A 4 14.59 -1.12 -1.03
CA ILE A 4 13.18 -1.51 -1.23
C ILE A 4 12.75 -1.05 -2.61
N ALA A 5 12.32 -1.99 -3.45
CA ALA A 5 11.63 -1.66 -4.69
C ALA A 5 10.11 -1.66 -4.45
N VAL A 6 9.43 -0.62 -4.93
CA VAL A 6 7.97 -0.54 -4.91
C VAL A 6 7.48 -0.50 -6.34
N LEU A 7 6.85 -1.57 -6.82
CA LEU A 7 6.11 -1.54 -8.08
C LEU A 7 4.64 -1.27 -7.76
N GLY A 8 4.16 -0.08 -8.10
CA GLY A 8 2.83 0.32 -7.69
C GLY A 8 2.30 1.57 -8.37
N SER A 9 1.10 1.92 -7.98
CA SER A 9 0.33 3.06 -8.47
C SER A 9 0.78 4.38 -7.89
N THR A 10 0.55 5.42 -8.66
CA THR A 10 0.67 6.82 -8.24
C THR A 10 -0.58 7.55 -8.73
N ASN A 11 -1.40 8.06 -7.82
CA ASN A 11 -2.68 8.69 -8.12
C ASN A 11 -2.74 10.12 -7.58
N MET A 12 -3.52 10.97 -8.24
CA MET A 12 -4.01 12.19 -7.61
C MET A 12 -5.41 11.92 -7.05
N ASP A 13 -5.56 12.02 -5.75
CA ASP A 13 -6.83 11.83 -5.06
C ASP A 13 -7.61 13.14 -5.07
N LEU A 14 -8.81 13.12 -5.67
CA LEU A 14 -9.74 14.22 -5.84
C LEU A 14 -10.87 14.05 -4.82
N VAL A 15 -10.75 14.71 -3.69
CA VAL A 15 -11.60 14.46 -2.52
C VAL A 15 -12.65 15.54 -2.37
N ALA A 16 -13.93 15.17 -2.50
CA ALA A 16 -15.08 16.02 -2.26
C ALA A 16 -15.72 15.69 -0.92
N TYR A 17 -15.83 16.68 -0.04
CA TYR A 17 -16.52 16.55 1.25
C TYR A 17 -17.97 17.04 1.12
N VAL A 18 -18.90 16.18 1.51
CA VAL A 18 -20.35 16.40 1.35
C VAL A 18 -21.07 16.09 2.67
N ALA A 19 -22.32 16.52 2.82
CA ALA A 19 -23.13 16.10 3.96
C ALA A 19 -23.53 14.61 3.88
N ARG A 20 -23.80 14.13 2.68
CA ARG A 20 -24.03 12.71 2.33
C ARG A 20 -23.66 12.44 0.88
N ALA A 21 -23.22 11.24 0.60
CA ALA A 21 -22.93 10.84 -0.78
C ALA A 21 -24.22 10.90 -1.66
N PRO A 22 -24.12 11.37 -2.93
CA PRO A 22 -25.27 11.43 -3.82
C PRO A 22 -25.75 10.03 -4.21
N GLY A 23 -27.08 9.83 -4.23
CA GLY A 23 -27.70 8.68 -4.80
C GLY A 23 -27.75 8.75 -6.34
N ARG A 24 -28.25 7.67 -6.97
CA ARG A 24 -28.39 7.62 -8.44
C ARG A 24 -29.31 8.74 -8.96
N GLY A 25 -28.79 9.59 -9.85
CA GLY A 25 -29.53 10.70 -10.46
C GLY A 25 -29.63 11.93 -9.56
N GLU A 26 -28.94 11.95 -8.43
CA GLU A 26 -28.96 13.05 -7.48
C GLU A 26 -27.77 13.98 -7.67
N THR A 27 -27.96 15.28 -7.39
CA THR A 27 -26.92 16.30 -7.30
C THR A 27 -26.89 16.82 -5.86
N VAL A 28 -25.70 16.80 -5.24
CA VAL A 28 -25.47 17.37 -3.91
C VAL A 28 -24.45 18.50 -3.99
N THR A 29 -24.53 19.47 -3.10
CA THR A 29 -23.54 20.53 -2.98
C THR A 29 -22.47 20.09 -1.98
N GLY A 30 -21.19 20.08 -2.41
CA GLY A 30 -20.05 19.83 -1.55
C GLY A 30 -19.71 21.04 -0.68
N ARG A 31 -18.99 20.81 0.42
CA ARG A 31 -18.49 21.83 1.34
C ARG A 31 -17.05 22.22 1.05
N GLU A 32 -16.26 21.25 0.65
CA GLU A 32 -14.83 21.39 0.41
C GLU A 32 -14.38 20.43 -0.69
N PHE A 33 -13.36 20.83 -1.41
CA PHE A 33 -12.66 19.98 -2.38
C PHE A 33 -11.17 20.05 -2.12
N ARG A 34 -10.50 18.89 -2.11
CA ARG A 34 -9.05 18.78 -1.96
C ARG A 34 -8.46 17.91 -3.05
N THR A 35 -7.26 18.27 -3.45
CA THR A 35 -6.41 17.47 -4.34
C THR A 35 -5.20 17.01 -3.54
N VAL A 36 -5.03 15.69 -3.38
CA VAL A 36 -4.02 15.10 -2.49
C VAL A 36 -3.22 14.04 -3.25
N PRO A 37 -1.87 14.05 -3.20
CA PRO A 37 -1.09 12.93 -3.71
C PRO A 37 -1.42 11.62 -2.96
N GLY A 38 -1.67 10.57 -3.74
CA GLY A 38 -2.06 9.25 -3.25
C GLY A 38 -1.62 8.13 -4.19
N GLY A 39 -2.36 7.04 -4.16
CA GLY A 39 -2.01 5.78 -4.79
C GLY A 39 -1.27 4.86 -3.82
N LYS A 40 -1.71 3.59 -3.72
CA LYS A 40 -1.17 2.65 -2.72
C LYS A 40 0.34 2.45 -2.86
N GLY A 41 0.86 2.37 -4.11
CA GLY A 41 2.29 2.25 -4.35
C GLY A 41 3.06 3.46 -3.83
N ALA A 42 2.64 4.67 -4.20
CA ALA A 42 3.25 5.92 -3.76
C ALA A 42 3.18 6.06 -2.23
N ASN A 43 2.04 5.76 -1.63
CA ASN A 43 1.86 5.81 -0.18
C ASN A 43 2.83 4.87 0.56
N GLN A 44 2.93 3.61 0.12
CA GLN A 44 3.85 2.63 0.72
C GLN A 44 5.31 3.02 0.51
N ALA A 45 5.65 3.60 -0.65
CA ALA A 45 7.00 4.12 -0.92
C ALA A 45 7.36 5.28 0.02
N VAL A 46 6.45 6.26 0.21
CA VAL A 46 6.63 7.37 1.15
C VAL A 46 6.78 6.87 2.59
N ALA A 47 5.91 5.93 3.02
CA ALA A 47 6.00 5.35 4.35
C ALA A 47 7.34 4.66 4.59
N ALA A 48 7.81 3.86 3.64
CA ALA A 48 9.09 3.17 3.73
C ALA A 48 10.28 4.16 3.74
N ALA A 49 10.27 5.19 2.90
CA ALA A 49 11.33 6.19 2.86
C ALA A 49 11.40 7.00 4.17
N ARG A 50 10.26 7.46 4.71
CA ARG A 50 10.19 8.16 6.00
C ARG A 50 10.61 7.28 7.18
N ALA A 51 10.36 5.97 7.10
CA ALA A 51 10.84 4.98 8.06
C ALA A 51 12.36 4.69 7.93
N GLY A 52 13.05 5.26 6.94
CA GLY A 52 14.51 5.17 6.76
C GLY A 52 14.95 4.09 5.75
N GLY A 53 14.06 3.60 4.89
CA GLY A 53 14.39 2.71 3.78
C GLY A 53 15.02 3.48 2.60
N GLU A 54 15.87 2.82 1.83
CA GLU A 54 16.31 3.26 0.50
C GLU A 54 15.29 2.77 -0.52
N VAL A 55 14.43 3.66 -1.02
CA VAL A 55 13.24 3.28 -1.79
C VAL A 55 13.34 3.74 -3.23
N VAL A 56 13.13 2.83 -4.18
CA VAL A 56 12.93 3.15 -5.60
C VAL A 56 11.46 2.88 -5.97
N MET A 57 10.82 3.88 -6.58
CA MET A 57 9.45 3.76 -7.10
C MET A 57 9.47 3.33 -8.58
N ILE A 58 8.82 2.23 -8.88
CA ILE A 58 8.61 1.69 -10.22
C ILE A 58 7.14 1.88 -10.57
N GLY A 59 6.85 2.65 -11.62
CA GLY A 59 5.47 2.97 -11.99
C GLY A 59 5.38 3.95 -13.15
N ALA A 60 4.24 4.64 -13.27
CA ALA A 60 4.04 5.65 -14.29
C ALA A 60 3.17 6.81 -13.83
N VAL A 61 3.48 8.01 -14.33
CA VAL A 61 2.65 9.21 -14.23
C VAL A 61 2.37 9.75 -15.65
N GLY A 62 1.35 10.57 -15.78
CA GLY A 62 0.97 11.19 -17.04
C GLY A 62 1.83 12.43 -17.37
N THR A 63 1.56 13.00 -18.57
CA THR A 63 2.14 14.29 -19.00
C THR A 63 1.31 15.48 -18.54
N ASP A 64 0.27 15.26 -17.72
CA ASP A 64 -0.56 16.29 -17.12
C ASP A 64 0.15 16.99 -15.91
N GLU A 65 -0.50 18.02 -15.37
CA GLU A 65 -0.01 18.73 -14.19
C GLU A 65 0.12 17.83 -12.94
N TYR A 66 -0.70 16.80 -12.84
CA TYR A 66 -0.63 15.83 -11.74
C TYR A 66 0.65 14.99 -11.82
N GLY A 67 1.11 14.63 -13.02
CA GLY A 67 2.32 13.81 -13.17
C GLY A 67 3.56 14.47 -12.55
N SER A 68 3.78 15.76 -12.79
CA SER A 68 4.89 16.50 -12.19
C SER A 68 4.72 16.66 -10.67
N ALA A 69 3.50 16.95 -10.19
CA ALA A 69 3.22 17.12 -8.77
C ALA A 69 3.43 15.81 -7.98
N LEU A 70 2.99 14.68 -8.52
CA LEU A 70 3.14 13.36 -7.91
C LEU A 70 4.61 12.93 -7.82
N ARG A 71 5.40 13.16 -8.88
CA ARG A 71 6.85 12.92 -8.87
C ARG A 71 7.53 13.75 -7.81
N THR A 72 7.31 15.07 -7.82
CA THR A 72 7.90 16.00 -6.84
C THR A 72 7.54 15.60 -5.41
N HIS A 73 6.31 15.14 -5.16
CA HIS A 73 5.88 14.67 -3.85
C HIS A 73 6.71 13.46 -3.37
N LEU A 74 6.95 12.48 -4.23
CA LEU A 74 7.79 11.31 -3.93
C LEU A 74 9.25 11.70 -3.67
N GLU A 75 9.82 12.56 -4.52
CA GLU A 75 11.19 13.06 -4.37
C GLU A 75 11.39 13.81 -3.05
N HIS A 76 10.44 14.66 -2.66
CA HIS A 76 10.47 15.33 -1.36
C HIS A 76 10.38 14.37 -0.16
N ALA A 77 9.79 13.20 -0.34
CA ALA A 77 9.77 12.15 0.68
C ALA A 77 11.07 11.31 0.71
N GLY A 78 12.01 11.55 -0.21
CA GLY A 78 13.26 10.82 -0.31
C GLY A 78 13.16 9.51 -1.12
N VAL A 79 12.12 9.38 -1.96
CA VAL A 79 11.94 8.22 -2.86
C VAL A 79 12.67 8.48 -4.17
N ASP A 80 13.47 7.52 -4.62
CA ASP A 80 14.07 7.53 -5.95
C ASP A 80 12.97 7.32 -7.02
N THR A 81 12.87 8.25 -7.97
CA THR A 81 11.85 8.26 -9.04
C THR A 81 12.43 8.01 -10.43
N ASP A 82 13.66 7.54 -10.57
CA ASP A 82 14.30 7.30 -11.87
C ASP A 82 13.54 6.27 -12.73
N LEU A 83 12.82 5.34 -12.06
CA LEU A 83 11.98 4.32 -12.71
C LEU A 83 10.47 4.64 -12.65
N LEU A 84 10.10 5.85 -12.29
CA LEU A 84 8.75 6.36 -12.41
C LEU A 84 8.61 7.05 -13.78
N HIS A 85 8.10 6.31 -14.78
CA HIS A 85 8.05 6.80 -16.15
C HIS A 85 6.98 7.88 -16.35
N THR A 86 7.26 8.84 -17.22
CA THR A 86 6.24 9.78 -17.71
C THR A 86 5.72 9.29 -19.06
N VAL A 87 4.42 8.98 -19.13
CA VAL A 87 3.75 8.49 -20.33
C VAL A 87 2.73 9.48 -20.86
N ALA A 88 2.48 9.47 -22.16
CA ALA A 88 1.49 10.36 -22.77
C ALA A 88 0.08 10.08 -22.21
N GLY A 89 -0.65 11.15 -21.86
CA GLY A 89 -2.00 11.08 -21.32
C GLY A 89 -2.08 11.46 -19.85
N PRO A 90 -3.25 11.24 -19.21
CA PRO A 90 -3.48 11.64 -17.83
C PRO A 90 -2.82 10.68 -16.83
N SER A 91 -2.42 11.23 -15.69
CA SER A 91 -2.04 10.47 -14.49
C SER A 91 -3.22 9.66 -13.94
N GLY A 92 -2.94 8.68 -13.09
CA GLY A 92 -3.99 8.01 -12.32
C GLY A 92 -4.70 8.97 -11.37
N THR A 93 -6.01 8.78 -11.20
CA THR A 93 -6.80 9.57 -10.25
C THR A 93 -7.73 8.68 -9.44
N ALA A 94 -8.00 9.08 -8.19
CA ALA A 94 -9.08 8.53 -7.39
C ALA A 94 -10.09 9.64 -7.09
N HIS A 95 -11.34 9.43 -7.49
CA HIS A 95 -12.44 10.36 -7.22
C HIS A 95 -13.13 9.88 -5.94
N ILE A 96 -13.00 10.65 -4.88
CA ILE A 96 -13.39 10.27 -3.52
C ILE A 96 -14.49 11.21 -3.03
N VAL A 97 -15.59 10.66 -2.59
CA VAL A 97 -16.64 11.39 -1.87
C VAL A 97 -16.61 10.95 -0.42
N VAL A 98 -16.45 11.88 0.51
CA VAL A 98 -16.46 11.64 1.96
C VAL A 98 -17.65 12.35 2.56
N ASP A 99 -18.47 11.63 3.33
CA ASP A 99 -19.64 12.20 4.00
C ASP A 99 -19.35 12.59 5.46
N ASP A 100 -20.36 13.18 6.12
CA ASP A 100 -20.27 13.65 7.52
C ASP A 100 -20.09 12.53 8.54
N GLU A 101 -20.43 11.29 8.16
CA GLU A 101 -20.22 10.10 9.00
C GLU A 101 -18.82 9.50 8.81
N GLY A 102 -18.03 10.07 7.87
CA GLY A 102 -16.70 9.58 7.51
C GLY A 102 -16.71 8.39 6.57
N ALA A 103 -17.89 8.00 6.04
CA ALA A 103 -17.95 6.97 5.02
C ALA A 103 -17.49 7.52 3.67
N ASN A 104 -16.84 6.68 2.86
CA ASN A 104 -16.32 7.08 1.57
C ASN A 104 -16.85 6.22 0.42
N SER A 105 -16.88 6.83 -0.76
CA SER A 105 -17.13 6.15 -2.03
C SER A 105 -16.01 6.55 -2.99
N ILE A 106 -15.36 5.57 -3.60
CA ILE A 106 -14.14 5.80 -4.40
C ILE A 106 -14.31 5.21 -5.80
N VAL A 107 -13.97 6.01 -6.81
CA VAL A 107 -13.82 5.56 -8.20
C VAL A 107 -12.38 5.81 -8.63
N VAL A 108 -11.66 4.74 -8.96
CA VAL A 108 -10.26 4.83 -9.43
C VAL A 108 -10.24 4.81 -10.96
N ILE A 109 -9.55 5.80 -11.54
CA ILE A 109 -9.25 5.87 -12.97
C ILE A 109 -7.75 5.57 -13.12
N PRO A 110 -7.36 4.45 -13.75
CA PRO A 110 -5.97 4.02 -13.80
C PRO A 110 -5.03 5.03 -14.47
N GLY A 111 -5.47 5.71 -15.55
CA GLY A 111 -4.61 6.63 -16.30
C GLY A 111 -3.27 5.98 -16.67
N ALA A 112 -2.18 6.68 -16.39
CA ALA A 112 -0.80 6.22 -16.63
C ALA A 112 -0.48 4.89 -15.94
N ASN A 113 -1.04 4.59 -14.77
CA ASN A 113 -0.84 3.30 -14.09
C ASN A 113 -1.27 2.11 -14.96
N GLY A 114 -2.31 2.28 -15.79
CA GLY A 114 -2.79 1.26 -16.72
C GLY A 114 -1.80 0.90 -17.83
N SER A 115 -0.81 1.74 -18.09
CA SER A 115 0.22 1.51 -19.11
C SER A 115 1.35 0.59 -18.64
N VAL A 116 1.51 0.38 -17.33
CA VAL A 116 2.55 -0.47 -16.74
C VAL A 116 2.15 -1.94 -16.91
N THR A 117 2.31 -2.48 -18.09
CA THR A 117 1.88 -3.85 -18.45
C THR A 117 2.97 -4.90 -18.33
N ALA A 118 4.24 -4.49 -18.32
CA ALA A 118 5.43 -5.33 -18.22
C ALA A 118 6.59 -4.52 -17.62
N LEU A 119 7.65 -5.22 -17.17
CA LEU A 119 8.88 -4.58 -16.70
C LEU A 119 9.88 -4.41 -17.86
N GLY A 120 10.51 -3.25 -17.93
CA GLY A 120 11.69 -3.04 -18.78
C GLY A 120 12.97 -3.62 -18.14
N PRO A 121 14.10 -3.52 -18.82
CA PRO A 121 15.38 -4.01 -18.27
C PRO A 121 15.82 -3.30 -16.97
N GLY A 122 15.58 -1.98 -16.86
CA GLY A 122 15.90 -1.18 -15.68
C GLY A 122 15.09 -1.62 -14.45
N GLU A 123 13.77 -1.77 -14.62
CA GLU A 123 12.86 -2.21 -13.55
C GLU A 123 13.17 -3.63 -13.09
N ARG A 124 13.46 -4.56 -14.03
CA ARG A 124 13.91 -5.92 -13.66
C ARG A 124 15.21 -5.90 -12.89
N ALA A 125 16.15 -5.04 -13.28
CA ALA A 125 17.42 -4.89 -12.57
C ALA A 125 17.19 -4.36 -11.15
N ALA A 126 16.37 -3.31 -10.97
CA ALA A 126 16.04 -2.75 -9.68
C ALA A 126 15.33 -3.76 -8.76
N VAL A 127 14.32 -4.49 -9.27
CA VAL A 127 13.65 -5.57 -8.53
C VAL A 127 14.65 -6.66 -8.14
N SER A 128 15.57 -7.03 -9.04
CA SER A 128 16.56 -8.10 -8.79
C SER A 128 17.63 -7.71 -7.78
N ALA A 129 17.92 -6.42 -7.62
CA ALA A 129 18.93 -5.88 -6.70
C ALA A 129 18.35 -5.47 -5.33
N ALA A 130 17.02 -5.39 -5.23
CA ALA A 130 16.35 -5.01 -3.97
C ALA A 130 16.50 -6.09 -2.89
N GLY A 131 16.48 -5.69 -1.63
CA GLY A 131 16.33 -6.61 -0.50
C GLY A 131 14.88 -7.04 -0.29
N LEU A 132 13.93 -6.20 -0.77
CA LEU A 132 12.50 -6.41 -0.61
C LEU A 132 11.71 -5.72 -1.72
N LEU A 133 10.62 -6.38 -2.17
CA LEU A 133 9.68 -5.85 -3.17
C LEU A 133 8.31 -5.65 -2.54
N LEU A 134 7.74 -4.44 -2.69
CA LEU A 134 6.35 -4.12 -2.34
C LEU A 134 5.47 -4.10 -3.59
N LEU A 135 4.30 -4.73 -3.50
CA LEU A 135 3.31 -4.85 -4.57
C LEU A 135 1.90 -4.55 -4.05
N GLN A 136 1.07 -3.97 -4.91
CA GLN A 136 -0.37 -3.77 -4.71
C GLN A 136 -1.09 -4.15 -6.02
N LEU A 137 -2.42 -3.94 -6.11
CA LEU A 137 -3.20 -4.39 -7.26
C LEU A 137 -3.82 -3.23 -8.08
N GLU A 138 -3.29 -2.03 -7.96
CA GLU A 138 -3.72 -0.88 -8.76
C GLU A 138 -2.99 -0.77 -10.11
N LEU A 139 -2.06 -1.66 -10.38
CA LEU A 139 -1.42 -1.86 -11.68
C LEU A 139 -1.97 -3.11 -12.41
N PRO A 140 -1.72 -3.26 -13.72
CA PRO A 140 -2.02 -4.47 -14.44
C PRO A 140 -1.37 -5.71 -13.81
N LEU A 141 -2.16 -6.78 -13.60
CA LEU A 141 -1.70 -8.03 -12.95
C LEU A 141 -0.54 -8.70 -13.70
N THR A 142 -0.38 -8.44 -14.99
CA THR A 142 0.74 -8.94 -15.79
C THR A 142 2.07 -8.42 -15.26
N ALA A 143 2.19 -7.11 -15.06
CA ALA A 143 3.39 -6.48 -14.50
C ALA A 143 3.63 -6.90 -13.04
N VAL A 144 2.57 -6.89 -12.21
CA VAL A 144 2.66 -7.32 -10.80
C VAL A 144 3.14 -8.76 -10.68
N THR A 145 2.59 -9.67 -11.52
CA THR A 145 3.00 -11.09 -11.53
C THR A 145 4.42 -11.25 -12.03
N GLU A 146 4.82 -10.51 -13.06
CA GLU A 146 6.18 -10.53 -13.60
C GLU A 146 7.20 -10.06 -12.55
N ALA A 147 6.91 -8.96 -11.84
CA ALA A 147 7.78 -8.45 -10.78
C ALA A 147 7.94 -9.44 -9.63
N ALA A 148 6.83 -10.02 -9.14
CA ALA A 148 6.89 -11.04 -8.11
C ALA A 148 7.73 -12.25 -8.50
N ARG A 149 7.60 -12.73 -9.75
CA ARG A 149 8.42 -13.83 -10.27
C ARG A 149 9.89 -13.45 -10.38
N THR A 150 10.19 -12.25 -10.90
CA THR A 150 11.56 -11.72 -10.99
C THR A 150 12.21 -11.67 -9.62
N ALA A 151 11.50 -11.15 -8.60
CA ALA A 151 11.96 -11.11 -7.22
C ALA A 151 12.25 -12.51 -6.66
N ARG A 152 11.31 -13.45 -6.82
CA ARG A 152 11.46 -14.83 -6.35
C ARG A 152 12.66 -15.52 -6.98
N ASP A 153 12.86 -15.37 -8.29
CA ASP A 153 13.97 -16.00 -9.03
C ASP A 153 15.34 -15.46 -8.57
N ARG A 154 15.36 -14.33 -7.85
CA ARG A 154 16.55 -13.68 -7.28
C ARG A 154 16.64 -13.78 -5.77
N GLY A 155 15.67 -14.43 -5.11
CA GLY A 155 15.63 -14.54 -3.65
C GLY A 155 15.23 -13.23 -2.95
N VAL A 156 14.64 -12.28 -3.67
CA VAL A 156 14.12 -11.01 -3.12
C VAL A 156 12.78 -11.27 -2.46
N ARG A 157 12.66 -10.88 -1.20
CA ARG A 157 11.42 -11.05 -0.42
C ARG A 157 10.30 -10.17 -0.96
N THR A 158 9.14 -10.76 -1.21
CA THR A 158 7.98 -10.06 -1.80
C THR A 158 6.84 -9.94 -0.81
N ILE A 159 6.36 -8.70 -0.61
CA ILE A 159 5.16 -8.37 0.16
C ILE A 159 4.08 -7.90 -0.80
N LEU A 160 2.88 -8.48 -0.72
CA LEU A 160 1.71 -8.08 -1.51
C LEU A 160 0.59 -7.60 -0.60
N THR A 161 0.12 -6.37 -0.85
CA THR A 161 -1.18 -5.87 -0.36
C THR A 161 -2.22 -6.15 -1.44
N PRO A 162 -3.20 -7.06 -1.22
CA PRO A 162 -4.12 -7.50 -2.26
C PRO A 162 -5.28 -6.52 -2.48
N SER A 163 -4.98 -5.25 -2.64
CA SER A 163 -5.92 -4.13 -2.76
C SER A 163 -5.74 -3.36 -4.09
N PRO A 164 -6.83 -3.05 -4.81
CA PRO A 164 -8.21 -3.50 -4.59
C PRO A 164 -8.38 -5.00 -4.83
N VAL A 165 -9.34 -5.62 -4.15
CA VAL A 165 -9.56 -7.06 -4.24
C VAL A 165 -9.93 -7.48 -5.66
N ARG A 166 -9.25 -8.51 -6.15
CA ARG A 166 -9.51 -9.18 -7.42
C ARG A 166 -9.06 -10.64 -7.36
N THR A 167 -9.48 -11.45 -8.32
CA THR A 167 -8.97 -12.82 -8.45
C THR A 167 -7.48 -12.80 -8.71
N LEU A 168 -6.71 -13.48 -7.85
CA LEU A 168 -5.25 -13.51 -7.94
C LEU A 168 -4.77 -14.73 -8.72
N PRO A 169 -3.88 -14.56 -9.71
CA PRO A 169 -3.25 -15.69 -10.38
C PRO A 169 -2.43 -16.54 -9.41
N SER A 170 -2.51 -17.87 -9.53
CA SER A 170 -1.71 -18.78 -8.70
C SER A 170 -0.20 -18.54 -8.85
N ALA A 171 0.23 -18.12 -10.03
CA ALA A 171 1.63 -17.77 -10.31
C ALA A 171 2.10 -16.53 -9.51
N LEU A 172 1.20 -15.56 -9.23
CA LEU A 172 1.48 -14.43 -8.35
C LEU A 172 1.60 -14.89 -6.90
N LEU A 173 0.58 -15.59 -6.39
CA LEU A 173 0.56 -16.07 -5.01
C LEU A 173 1.73 -16.99 -4.67
N ALA A 174 2.15 -17.84 -5.62
CA ALA A 174 3.33 -18.68 -5.47
C ALA A 174 4.64 -17.90 -5.34
N ALA A 175 4.67 -16.62 -5.74
CA ALA A 175 5.84 -15.75 -5.70
C ALA A 175 5.79 -14.72 -4.56
N VAL A 176 4.77 -14.75 -3.70
CA VAL A 176 4.60 -13.85 -2.56
C VAL A 176 5.06 -14.53 -1.28
N ASP A 177 5.90 -13.87 -0.49
CA ASP A 177 6.37 -14.34 0.81
C ASP A 177 5.46 -13.91 1.96
N LEU A 178 4.88 -12.71 1.84
CA LEU A 178 3.98 -12.16 2.85
C LEU A 178 2.80 -11.47 2.17
N LEU A 179 1.58 -11.92 2.48
CA LEU A 179 0.34 -11.31 2.02
C LEU A 179 -0.24 -10.45 3.15
N ILE A 180 -0.61 -9.19 2.86
CA ILE A 180 -1.13 -8.27 3.87
C ILE A 180 -2.50 -7.73 3.42
N PRO A 181 -3.58 -8.49 3.60
CA PRO A 181 -4.95 -8.01 3.42
C PRO A 181 -5.47 -7.29 4.67
N ASP A 182 -6.48 -6.44 4.49
CA ASP A 182 -7.37 -6.05 5.58
C ASP A 182 -8.49 -7.09 5.84
N GLU A 183 -9.37 -6.84 6.85
CA GLU A 183 -10.50 -7.74 7.19
C GLU A 183 -11.43 -7.96 5.98
N HIS A 184 -11.71 -6.92 5.19
CA HIS A 184 -12.63 -6.99 4.04
C HIS A 184 -11.98 -7.73 2.89
N GLU A 185 -10.71 -7.45 2.62
CA GLU A 185 -9.91 -8.10 1.59
C GLU A 185 -9.72 -9.59 1.90
N ALA A 186 -9.41 -9.93 3.16
CA ALA A 186 -9.30 -11.31 3.61
C ALA A 186 -10.63 -12.06 3.44
N THR A 187 -11.75 -11.43 3.82
CA THR A 187 -13.09 -11.99 3.64
C THR A 187 -13.41 -12.22 2.15
N ALA A 188 -13.11 -11.24 1.30
CA ALA A 188 -13.38 -11.34 -0.13
C ALA A 188 -12.52 -12.41 -0.83
N LEU A 189 -11.28 -12.59 -0.40
CA LEU A 189 -10.37 -13.60 -0.95
C LEU A 189 -10.69 -15.03 -0.49
N THR A 190 -11.28 -15.20 0.69
CA THR A 190 -11.47 -16.52 1.32
C THR A 190 -12.92 -16.96 1.46
N GLY A 191 -13.86 -16.01 1.38
CA GLY A 191 -15.27 -16.24 1.74
C GLY A 191 -15.51 -16.38 3.25
N CYS A 192 -14.50 -16.08 4.10
CA CYS A 192 -14.56 -16.27 5.55
C CYS A 192 -14.27 -14.95 6.27
N ALA A 193 -15.21 -14.49 7.10
CA ALA A 193 -15.11 -13.25 7.86
C ALA A 193 -14.32 -13.39 9.17
N GLU A 194 -14.09 -14.63 9.66
CA GLU A 194 -13.31 -14.89 10.87
C GLU A 194 -11.82 -14.86 10.53
N PRO A 195 -11.00 -13.95 11.16
CA PRO A 195 -9.62 -13.71 10.73
C PRO A 195 -8.70 -14.93 10.83
N HIS A 196 -8.82 -15.76 11.88
CA HIS A 196 -8.00 -16.96 12.02
C HIS A 196 -8.32 -18.00 10.93
N ALA A 197 -9.60 -18.22 10.64
CA ALA A 197 -10.00 -19.13 9.58
C ALA A 197 -9.61 -18.60 8.19
N ALA A 198 -9.75 -17.29 7.95
CA ALA A 198 -9.28 -16.65 6.74
C ALA A 198 -7.77 -16.81 6.56
N ALA A 199 -6.97 -16.58 7.61
CA ALA A 199 -5.53 -16.78 7.59
C ALA A 199 -5.16 -18.24 7.24
N GLN A 200 -5.82 -19.23 7.82
CA GLN A 200 -5.57 -20.64 7.52
C GLN A 200 -5.86 -21.00 6.05
N ILE A 201 -6.88 -20.37 5.45
CA ILE A 201 -7.18 -20.57 4.03
C ILE A 201 -6.07 -19.92 3.16
N LEU A 202 -5.66 -18.70 3.47
CA LEU A 202 -4.61 -17.99 2.75
C LEU A 202 -3.24 -18.67 2.85
N LEU A 203 -2.90 -19.24 4.01
CA LEU A 203 -1.65 -19.98 4.21
C LEU A 203 -1.52 -21.24 3.34
N ARG A 204 -2.58 -21.72 2.71
CA ARG A 204 -2.48 -22.77 1.68
C ARG A 204 -1.80 -22.28 0.41
N GLN A 205 -1.82 -20.94 0.17
CA GLN A 205 -1.36 -20.31 -1.06
C GLN A 205 -0.06 -19.54 -0.86
N VAL A 206 0.15 -18.90 0.31
CA VAL A 206 1.33 -18.10 0.65
C VAL A 206 2.00 -18.60 1.93
N PRO A 207 3.31 -18.33 2.16
CA PRO A 207 4.01 -18.78 3.38
C PRO A 207 3.56 -18.08 4.66
N ALA A 208 3.22 -16.76 4.57
CA ALA A 208 2.83 -15.96 5.72
C ALA A 208 1.77 -14.92 5.34
N VAL A 209 0.97 -14.52 6.33
CA VAL A 209 -0.12 -13.55 6.20
C VAL A 209 -0.10 -12.60 7.40
N VAL A 210 -0.35 -11.32 7.17
CA VAL A 210 -0.75 -10.37 8.21
C VAL A 210 -2.12 -9.84 7.84
N ILE A 211 -3.16 -10.10 8.62
CA ILE A 211 -4.49 -9.52 8.41
C ILE A 211 -4.60 -8.29 9.31
N THR A 212 -4.73 -7.10 8.73
CA THR A 212 -4.94 -5.87 9.49
C THR A 212 -6.41 -5.77 9.93
N LEU A 213 -6.64 -5.43 11.21
CA LEU A 213 -7.94 -5.45 11.88
C LEU A 213 -8.35 -4.06 12.42
N GLY A 214 -7.83 -3.00 11.79
CA GLY A 214 -8.05 -1.63 12.21
C GLY A 214 -7.65 -1.40 13.67
N ARG A 215 -8.54 -0.83 14.47
CA ARG A 215 -8.30 -0.55 15.90
C ARG A 215 -8.04 -1.80 16.77
N LYS A 216 -8.32 -2.99 16.28
CA LYS A 216 -8.02 -4.25 16.99
C LYS A 216 -6.57 -4.69 16.81
N GLY A 217 -5.81 -4.08 15.88
CA GLY A 217 -4.44 -4.42 15.57
C GLY A 217 -4.30 -5.28 14.32
N CYS A 218 -3.54 -6.38 14.40
CA CYS A 218 -3.39 -7.30 13.27
C CYS A 218 -3.15 -8.73 13.74
N LEU A 219 -3.51 -9.69 12.88
CA LEU A 219 -3.24 -11.11 13.06
C LEU A 219 -2.09 -11.52 12.14
N TYR A 220 -0.96 -11.94 12.71
CA TYR A 220 0.11 -12.59 11.97
C TYR A 220 -0.05 -14.10 12.01
N ALA A 221 0.07 -14.75 10.87
CA ALA A 221 0.06 -16.20 10.76
C ALA A 221 1.12 -16.66 9.74
N ALA A 222 1.83 -17.75 10.04
CA ALA A 222 2.81 -18.35 9.15
C ALA A 222 2.65 -19.88 9.13
N ARG A 223 3.06 -20.51 8.05
CA ARG A 223 3.00 -21.98 7.93
C ARG A 223 3.80 -22.63 9.05
N GLY A 224 3.17 -23.58 9.74
CA GLY A 224 3.82 -24.36 10.81
C GLY A 224 4.02 -23.61 12.13
N ALA A 225 3.41 -22.43 12.28
CA ALA A 225 3.39 -21.66 13.51
C ALA A 225 1.95 -21.32 13.94
N GLU A 226 1.77 -21.14 15.25
CA GLU A 226 0.49 -20.65 15.78
C GLU A 226 0.29 -19.17 15.39
N PRO A 227 -0.94 -18.78 14.99
CA PRO A 227 -1.26 -17.39 14.73
C PRO A 227 -1.13 -16.52 15.98
N VAL A 228 -0.62 -15.29 15.81
CA VAL A 228 -0.41 -14.34 16.90
C VAL A 228 -1.18 -13.07 16.61
N LEU A 229 -2.03 -12.64 17.56
CA LEU A 229 -2.72 -11.36 17.52
C LEU A 229 -1.84 -10.28 18.18
N PHE A 230 -1.58 -9.20 17.44
CA PHE A 230 -0.88 -8.01 17.92
C PHE A 230 -1.91 -6.90 18.10
N PRO A 231 -2.16 -6.42 19.32
CA PRO A 231 -3.09 -5.31 19.56
C PRO A 231 -2.56 -4.00 18.96
N ALA A 232 -3.46 -3.15 18.47
CA ALA A 232 -3.07 -1.80 18.05
C ALA A 232 -2.81 -0.91 19.28
N PRO A 233 -1.91 0.09 19.19
CA PRO A 233 -1.83 1.15 20.17
C PRO A 233 -3.16 1.89 20.28
N GLU A 234 -3.58 2.23 21.51
CA GLU A 234 -4.80 3.01 21.76
C GLU A 234 -4.56 4.48 21.45
N VAL A 235 -5.22 4.99 20.42
CA VAL A 235 -5.13 6.38 19.97
C VAL A 235 -6.50 6.91 19.53
N THR A 236 -6.65 8.25 19.53
CA THR A 236 -7.81 8.89 18.92
C THR A 236 -7.54 9.12 17.45
N ALA A 237 -8.25 8.41 16.59
CA ALA A 237 -8.13 8.58 15.16
C ALA A 237 -8.81 9.88 14.68
N VAL A 238 -8.10 10.64 13.84
CA VAL A 238 -8.58 11.82 13.14
C VAL A 238 -8.92 11.47 11.69
N ASP A 239 -8.03 10.71 11.04
CA ASP A 239 -8.18 10.26 9.65
C ASP A 239 -7.46 8.91 9.47
N THR A 240 -8.17 7.89 8.99
CA THR A 240 -7.60 6.54 8.81
C THR A 240 -6.99 6.31 7.44
N THR A 241 -7.03 7.32 6.56
CA THR A 241 -6.48 7.25 5.20
C THR A 241 -4.97 6.98 5.25
N GLY A 242 -4.51 5.98 4.49
CA GLY A 242 -3.09 5.63 4.42
C GLY A 242 -2.53 4.85 5.62
N ALA A 243 -3.34 4.51 6.63
CA ALA A 243 -2.89 3.73 7.78
C ALA A 243 -2.32 2.35 7.38
N GLY A 244 -3.02 1.65 6.49
CA GLY A 244 -2.57 0.36 5.95
C GLY A 244 -1.27 0.50 5.15
N ASP A 245 -1.15 1.52 4.31
CA ASP A 245 0.07 1.79 3.53
C ASP A 245 1.24 2.16 4.45
N THR A 246 0.98 2.95 5.51
CA THR A 246 1.96 3.29 6.54
C THR A 246 2.47 2.03 7.24
N PHE A 247 1.55 1.16 7.65
CA PHE A 247 1.89 -0.13 8.25
C PHE A 247 2.78 -0.97 7.33
N VAL A 248 2.37 -1.15 6.07
CA VAL A 248 3.10 -1.98 5.09
C VAL A 248 4.49 -1.42 4.80
N GLY A 249 4.61 -0.12 4.50
CA GLY A 249 5.90 0.52 4.19
C GLY A 249 6.87 0.45 5.37
N THR A 250 6.38 0.73 6.59
CA THR A 250 7.17 0.64 7.82
C THR A 250 7.57 -0.80 8.15
N LEU A 251 6.64 -1.75 7.99
CA LEU A 251 6.92 -3.18 8.19
C LEU A 251 8.00 -3.68 7.24
N ALA A 252 7.97 -3.24 5.98
CA ALA A 252 8.98 -3.59 4.99
C ALA A 252 10.39 -3.15 5.42
N VAL A 253 10.54 -1.93 5.94
CA VAL A 253 11.81 -1.44 6.47
C VAL A 253 12.27 -2.29 7.65
N ALA A 254 11.41 -2.52 8.63
CA ALA A 254 11.74 -3.31 9.81
C ALA A 254 12.18 -4.74 9.47
N LEU A 255 11.47 -5.40 8.55
CA LEU A 255 11.81 -6.74 8.08
C LEU A 255 13.11 -6.74 7.27
N GLY A 256 13.35 -5.70 6.49
CA GLY A 256 14.57 -5.52 5.72
C GLY A 256 15.79 -5.24 6.58
N GLU A 257 15.62 -4.61 7.74
CA GLU A 257 16.65 -4.45 8.77
C GLU A 257 16.93 -5.75 9.57
N GLY A 258 16.16 -6.82 9.30
CA GLY A 258 16.29 -8.11 9.98
C GLY A 258 15.65 -8.13 11.37
N ARG A 259 14.75 -7.20 11.70
CA ARG A 259 14.02 -7.25 12.98
C ARG A 259 13.17 -8.51 13.05
N PRO A 260 13.06 -9.15 14.22
CA PRO A 260 12.10 -10.24 14.43
C PRO A 260 10.67 -9.79 14.09
N VAL A 261 9.86 -10.69 13.53
CA VAL A 261 8.49 -10.36 13.10
C VAL A 261 7.66 -9.66 14.18
N PRO A 262 7.69 -10.09 15.46
CA PRO A 262 6.94 -9.40 16.51
C PRO A 262 7.36 -7.93 16.69
N GLU A 263 8.64 -7.65 16.67
CA GLU A 263 9.18 -6.28 16.78
C GLU A 263 8.85 -5.46 15.54
N ALA A 264 8.97 -6.04 14.35
CA ALA A 264 8.63 -5.40 13.09
C ALA A 264 7.15 -5.00 13.02
N VAL A 265 6.26 -5.90 13.45
CA VAL A 265 4.81 -5.66 13.50
C VAL A 265 4.47 -4.58 14.54
N ALA A 266 5.06 -4.63 15.73
CA ALA A 266 4.83 -3.62 16.76
C ALA A 266 5.26 -2.22 16.28
N TRP A 267 6.45 -2.12 15.67
CA TRP A 267 6.97 -0.86 15.13
C TRP A 267 6.11 -0.30 14.00
N ALA A 268 5.65 -1.16 13.08
CA ALA A 268 4.73 -0.80 12.02
C ALA A 268 3.34 -0.35 12.56
N SER A 269 2.87 -1.00 13.63
CA SER A 269 1.62 -0.62 14.29
C SER A 269 1.73 0.75 14.97
N SER A 270 2.87 1.06 15.60
CA SER A 270 3.14 2.41 16.14
C SER A 270 3.13 3.47 15.04
N ALA A 271 3.75 3.20 13.88
CA ALA A 271 3.71 4.12 12.74
C ALA A 271 2.29 4.36 12.22
N ALA A 272 1.50 3.31 12.06
CA ALA A 272 0.10 3.42 11.64
C ALA A 272 -0.74 4.19 12.68
N ALA A 273 -0.51 3.97 13.97
CA ALA A 273 -1.16 4.69 15.06
C ALA A 273 -0.82 6.19 15.06
N LEU A 274 0.42 6.57 14.77
CA LEU A 274 0.82 7.98 14.60
C LEU A 274 0.17 8.59 13.35
N CYS A 275 0.11 7.86 12.25
CA CYS A 275 -0.51 8.29 11.00
C CYS A 275 -1.98 8.68 11.21
N VAL A 276 -2.79 7.82 11.83
CA VAL A 276 -4.24 8.07 11.99
C VAL A 276 -4.59 9.24 12.89
N GLN A 277 -3.64 9.79 13.65
CA GLN A 277 -3.84 10.99 14.49
C GLN A 277 -3.72 12.30 13.71
N ARG A 278 -3.42 12.25 12.40
CA ARG A 278 -3.21 13.40 11.51
C ARG A 278 -4.09 13.27 10.28
N GLN A 279 -4.43 14.40 9.66
CA GLN A 279 -5.18 14.39 8.39
C GLN A 279 -4.30 14.03 7.19
N GLY A 280 -4.89 13.31 6.25
CA GLY A 280 -4.32 12.97 4.94
C GLY A 280 -3.65 11.59 4.92
N ALA A 281 -3.33 11.13 3.71
CA ALA A 281 -2.66 9.85 3.47
C ALA A 281 -1.14 9.97 3.70
N SER A 282 -0.37 10.12 2.62
CA SER A 282 1.09 10.22 2.71
C SER A 282 1.59 11.42 3.52
N THR A 283 0.81 12.51 3.64
CA THR A 283 1.16 13.68 4.45
C THR A 283 1.16 13.41 5.95
N SER A 284 0.33 12.48 6.42
CA SER A 284 0.19 12.11 7.83
C SER A 284 1.25 11.13 8.33
N MET A 285 1.96 10.46 7.42
CA MET A 285 2.91 9.39 7.74
C MET A 285 4.09 9.91 8.58
N PRO A 286 4.45 9.22 9.68
CA PRO A 286 5.52 9.65 10.58
C PRO A 286 6.90 9.42 9.98
N HIS A 287 7.87 10.20 10.43
CA HIS A 287 9.28 9.93 10.22
C HIS A 287 9.82 8.91 11.24
N ARG A 288 10.93 8.25 10.90
CA ARG A 288 11.58 7.24 11.74
C ARG A 288 11.78 7.69 13.19
N SER A 289 12.26 8.93 13.39
CA SER A 289 12.47 9.46 14.73
C SER A 289 11.21 9.55 15.59
N GLU A 290 10.04 9.74 14.96
CA GLU A 290 8.76 9.75 15.65
C GLU A 290 8.31 8.32 15.99
N ILE A 291 8.56 7.36 15.08
CA ILE A 291 8.20 5.95 15.30
C ILE A 291 9.07 5.34 16.41
N ASP A 292 10.38 5.66 16.42
CA ASP A 292 11.33 5.17 17.42
C ASP A 292 11.10 5.78 18.81
N ALA A 293 10.35 6.88 18.90
CA ALA A 293 9.98 7.54 20.14
C ALA A 293 8.60 7.12 20.69
N ALA A 294 7.81 6.38 19.92
CA ALA A 294 6.46 5.92 20.27
C ALA A 294 6.50 4.52 20.88
#